data_a5f80a79ac7a20b83933f679422a2ffd
#
_entry.id   a5f80a79ac7a20b83933f679422a2ffd
#
_cell.length_a   1.000
_cell.length_b   1.000
_cell.length_c   1.000
_cell.angle_alpha   90.00
_cell.angle_beta   90.00
_cell.angle_gamma   90.00
#
_symmetry.space_group_name_H-M   'P 1'
#
loop_
_entity.id
_entity.type
_entity.pdbx_description
1 polymer ?
#
loop_
_entity_poly.entity_id
_entity_poly.type
_entity_poly.pdbx_seq_one_letter_code
_entity_poly.pdbx_strand_id
1 'polypeptide(L)'
;KLVHNSLKEGGNPKYTIIVEGGPGTGKSVVAIQLLCDLIRSGYTANYVTKNAAPRNVYFEQLRRDADKQNYIKALFKGSGSYVDAGKSNFDCLIVDEAHRLQMKSGMFQNLGDCQTREIIHASRVSVFFIDEDQIVTTSDVGSVDLIKECAQKEGSTLYYGSDINLVSQFRCNGSDGYLAFLDFLLGIRNTANTEINLDYDIRIFDSPVKMREALREKNKIANKSRMIAGYCYDWISKNNKTQYDIILPDGFMAQWNFSDTNTWAIDEDSFDQVGCIHTSQGLEFDYVDAIIGRDLIFRDGAVQ
;
A
#
# COMPACT_ATOMS: atom_id res chain seq x y z
N LYS A 1 -17.89 10.94 -10.44
CA LYS A 1 -18.49 11.99 -11.33
C LYS A 1 -17.40 12.78 -12.05
N LEU A 2 -16.38 13.33 -11.37
CA LEU A 2 -15.30 14.14 -11.96
C LEU A 2 -14.64 13.40 -13.12
N VAL A 3 -14.10 12.17 -12.88
CA VAL A 3 -13.45 11.35 -13.91
C VAL A 3 -14.37 11.11 -15.13
N HIS A 4 -15.62 10.73 -14.91
CA HIS A 4 -16.56 10.51 -16.00
C HIS A 4 -16.86 11.77 -16.80
N ASN A 5 -16.95 12.94 -16.17
CA ASN A 5 -17.13 14.21 -16.85
C ASN A 5 -15.90 14.54 -17.72
N SER A 6 -14.70 14.40 -17.17
CA SER A 6 -13.44 14.61 -17.88
C SER A 6 -13.29 13.69 -19.11
N LEU A 7 -13.73 12.43 -19.01
CA LEU A 7 -13.67 11.48 -20.11
C LEU A 7 -14.70 11.75 -21.23
N LYS A 8 -15.82 12.42 -20.91
CA LYS A 8 -16.85 12.79 -21.89
C LYS A 8 -16.54 14.07 -22.64
N GLU A 9 -15.56 14.84 -22.16
CA GLU A 9 -15.20 16.10 -22.79
C GLU A 9 -14.54 15.88 -24.16
N GLY A 10 -15.02 16.60 -25.18
CA GLY A 10 -14.50 16.52 -26.53
C GLY A 10 -13.10 17.12 -26.66
N GLY A 11 -12.36 16.70 -27.72
CA GLY A 11 -11.02 17.23 -27.97
C GLY A 11 -9.87 16.51 -27.26
N ASN A 12 -10.16 15.45 -26.50
CA ASN A 12 -9.16 14.64 -25.79
C ASN A 12 -8.26 15.43 -24.82
N PRO A 13 -8.77 16.33 -23.99
CA PRO A 13 -7.94 17.02 -23.02
C PRO A 13 -7.39 16.01 -21.99
N LYS A 14 -6.25 16.35 -21.39
CA LYS A 14 -5.66 15.58 -20.30
C LYS A 14 -6.09 16.12 -18.94
N TYR A 15 -6.32 15.20 -18.00
CA TYR A 15 -6.70 15.54 -16.63
C TYR A 15 -5.85 14.76 -15.64
N THR A 16 -5.37 15.45 -14.61
CA THR A 16 -4.70 14.85 -13.46
C THR A 16 -5.48 15.19 -12.19
N ILE A 17 -5.88 14.17 -11.46
CA ILE A 17 -6.66 14.29 -10.24
C ILE A 17 -5.82 13.77 -9.08
N ILE A 18 -5.63 14.58 -8.04
CA ILE A 18 -4.91 14.18 -6.83
C ILE A 18 -5.90 14.06 -5.69
N VAL A 19 -5.95 12.90 -5.06
CA VAL A 19 -6.81 12.58 -3.94
C VAL A 19 -5.91 12.24 -2.75
N GLU A 20 -5.79 13.17 -1.82
CA GLU A 20 -5.08 12.93 -0.57
C GLU A 20 -5.99 12.23 0.45
N GLY A 21 -5.39 11.42 1.30
CA GLY A 21 -6.09 10.79 2.40
C GLY A 21 -5.13 10.01 3.28
N GLY A 22 -5.29 10.10 4.56
CA GLY A 22 -4.50 9.38 5.55
C GLY A 22 -4.71 7.85 5.52
N PRO A 23 -4.04 7.11 6.39
CA PRO A 23 -4.22 5.67 6.53
C PRO A 23 -5.68 5.35 6.86
N GLY A 24 -6.27 4.36 6.18
CA GLY A 24 -7.64 3.90 6.48
C GLY A 24 -8.79 4.78 6.01
N THR A 25 -8.53 5.82 5.22
CA THR A 25 -9.58 6.69 4.65
C THR A 25 -10.30 6.08 3.44
N GLY A 26 -9.98 4.84 3.06
CA GLY A 26 -10.65 4.14 1.96
C GLY A 26 -10.09 4.41 0.57
N LYS A 27 -8.86 4.95 0.45
CA LYS A 27 -8.19 5.22 -0.86
C LYS A 27 -8.30 4.04 -1.83
N SER A 28 -7.85 2.86 -1.41
CA SER A 28 -7.85 1.66 -2.26
C SER A 28 -9.27 1.18 -2.61
N VAL A 29 -10.22 1.33 -1.68
CA VAL A 29 -11.64 0.97 -1.93
C VAL A 29 -12.22 1.87 -3.03
N VAL A 30 -11.99 3.18 -2.92
CA VAL A 30 -12.44 4.15 -3.93
C VAL A 30 -11.74 3.90 -5.28
N ALA A 31 -10.44 3.58 -5.26
CA ALA A 31 -9.67 3.26 -6.46
C ALA A 31 -10.23 2.03 -7.21
N ILE A 32 -10.52 0.94 -6.48
CA ILE A 32 -11.11 -0.28 -7.04
C ILE A 32 -12.53 -0.04 -7.54
N GLN A 33 -13.37 0.67 -6.77
CA GLN A 33 -14.72 1.01 -7.18
C GLN A 33 -14.69 1.85 -8.46
N LEU A 34 -13.81 2.84 -8.56
CA LEU A 34 -13.63 3.65 -9.76
C LEU A 34 -13.21 2.80 -10.97
N LEU A 35 -12.27 1.87 -10.78
CA LEU A 35 -11.88 0.92 -11.83
C LEU A 35 -13.09 0.13 -12.34
N CYS A 36 -13.89 -0.46 -11.43
CA CYS A 36 -15.07 -1.23 -11.79
C CYS A 36 -16.08 -0.40 -12.57
N ASP A 37 -16.33 0.84 -12.14
CA ASP A 37 -17.29 1.73 -12.80
C ASP A 37 -16.83 2.14 -14.20
N LEU A 38 -15.54 2.40 -14.38
CA LEU A 38 -14.97 2.73 -15.69
C LEU A 38 -15.04 1.55 -16.66
N ILE A 39 -14.66 0.36 -16.22
CA ILE A 39 -14.74 -0.86 -17.03
C ILE A 39 -16.18 -1.17 -17.45
N ARG A 40 -17.14 -1.07 -16.51
CA ARG A 40 -18.57 -1.23 -16.82
C ARG A 40 -19.08 -0.20 -17.83
N SER A 41 -18.50 0.98 -17.83
CA SER A 41 -18.80 2.06 -18.77
C SER A 41 -18.08 1.93 -20.12
N GLY A 42 -17.28 0.88 -20.33
CA GLY A 42 -16.58 0.60 -21.59
C GLY A 42 -15.26 1.36 -21.77
N TYR A 43 -14.73 2.01 -20.73
CA TYR A 43 -13.45 2.71 -20.78
C TYR A 43 -12.28 1.76 -20.57
N THR A 44 -11.14 2.07 -21.20
CA THR A 44 -9.85 1.40 -20.95
C THR A 44 -9.21 1.98 -19.70
N ALA A 45 -9.15 1.20 -18.63
CA ALA A 45 -8.60 1.65 -17.35
C ALA A 45 -7.73 0.58 -16.69
N ASN A 46 -6.70 1.01 -15.95
CA ASN A 46 -5.90 0.14 -15.11
C ASN A 46 -5.80 0.69 -13.67
N TYR A 47 -5.77 -0.24 -12.72
CA TYR A 47 -5.31 0.00 -11.36
C TYR A 47 -3.79 -0.17 -11.33
N VAL A 48 -3.11 0.84 -10.86
CA VAL A 48 -1.64 0.95 -10.90
C VAL A 48 -1.12 1.10 -9.48
N THR A 49 -0.23 0.23 -9.07
CA THR A 49 0.50 0.40 -7.81
C THR A 49 1.90 -0.21 -7.92
N LYS A 50 2.89 0.40 -7.26
CA LYS A 50 4.24 -0.16 -7.20
C LYS A 50 4.24 -1.47 -6.40
N ASN A 51 3.50 -1.52 -5.29
CA ASN A 51 3.50 -2.68 -4.41
C ASN A 51 2.85 -3.89 -5.09
N ALA A 52 3.56 -5.03 -5.09
CA ALA A 52 3.06 -6.26 -5.70
C ALA A 52 2.03 -6.99 -4.82
N ALA A 53 2.14 -6.88 -3.49
CA ALA A 53 1.28 -7.63 -2.57
C ALA A 53 -0.21 -7.34 -2.74
N PRO A 54 -0.71 -6.09 -2.73
CA PRO A 54 -2.12 -5.81 -2.98
C PRO A 54 -2.59 -6.30 -4.36
N ARG A 55 -1.78 -6.09 -5.41
CA ARG A 55 -2.13 -6.55 -6.77
C ARG A 55 -2.35 -8.06 -6.83
N ASN A 56 -1.45 -8.82 -6.20
CA ASN A 56 -1.52 -10.27 -6.19
C ASN A 56 -2.72 -10.77 -5.38
N VAL A 57 -2.99 -10.16 -4.23
CA VAL A 57 -4.15 -10.48 -3.40
C VAL A 57 -5.46 -10.17 -4.13
N TYR A 58 -5.59 -8.99 -4.75
CA TYR A 58 -6.78 -8.66 -5.53
C TYR A 58 -6.96 -9.60 -6.73
N PHE A 59 -5.88 -9.89 -7.44
CA PHE A 59 -5.94 -10.86 -8.54
C PHE A 59 -6.41 -12.22 -8.06
N GLU A 60 -5.86 -12.73 -6.96
CA GLU A 60 -6.22 -14.04 -6.41
C GLU A 60 -7.69 -14.10 -5.97
N GLN A 61 -8.18 -13.04 -5.32
CA GLN A 61 -9.58 -12.97 -4.90
C GLN A 61 -10.57 -12.84 -6.06
N LEU A 62 -10.17 -12.19 -7.15
CA LEU A 62 -11.03 -11.93 -8.31
C LEU A 62 -10.98 -13.03 -9.37
N ARG A 63 -10.00 -13.92 -9.35
CA ARG A 63 -9.80 -14.96 -10.39
C ARG A 63 -10.75 -16.16 -10.30
N ARG A 64 -11.92 -16.02 -9.74
CA ARG A 64 -12.89 -17.12 -9.57
C ARG A 64 -13.31 -17.79 -10.89
N ASP A 65 -13.15 -17.09 -12.02
CA ASP A 65 -13.50 -17.57 -13.36
C ASP A 65 -12.23 -17.72 -14.20
N ALA A 66 -11.90 -18.96 -14.56
CA ALA A 66 -10.68 -19.30 -15.30
C ALA A 66 -10.56 -18.54 -16.64
N ASP A 67 -11.69 -18.36 -17.33
CA ASP A 67 -11.73 -17.74 -18.65
C ASP A 67 -11.42 -16.22 -18.61
N LYS A 68 -11.56 -15.58 -17.44
CA LYS A 68 -11.33 -14.14 -17.26
C LYS A 68 -10.00 -13.79 -16.60
N GLN A 69 -9.20 -14.78 -16.24
CA GLN A 69 -7.94 -14.54 -15.48
C GLN A 69 -6.99 -13.58 -16.18
N ASN A 70 -6.75 -13.77 -17.48
CA ASN A 70 -5.84 -12.91 -18.24
C ASN A 70 -6.38 -11.47 -18.34
N TYR A 71 -7.68 -11.30 -18.47
CA TYR A 71 -8.33 -10.00 -18.48
C TYR A 71 -8.18 -9.31 -17.13
N ILE A 72 -8.51 -9.98 -16.02
CA ILE A 72 -8.38 -9.44 -14.68
C ILE A 72 -6.92 -9.06 -14.40
N LYS A 73 -5.95 -9.93 -14.74
CA LYS A 73 -4.52 -9.64 -14.58
C LYS A 73 -4.07 -8.41 -15.40
N ALA A 74 -4.69 -8.16 -16.54
CA ALA A 74 -4.41 -7.00 -17.36
C ALA A 74 -4.87 -5.68 -16.73
N LEU A 75 -5.86 -5.71 -15.82
CA LEU A 75 -6.36 -4.53 -15.13
C LEU A 75 -5.43 -4.04 -14.01
N PHE A 76 -4.60 -4.92 -13.44
CA PHE A 76 -3.71 -4.61 -12.32
C PHE A 76 -2.26 -4.56 -12.78
N LYS A 77 -1.66 -3.37 -12.80
CA LYS A 77 -0.32 -3.12 -13.35
C LYS A 77 0.63 -2.52 -12.31
N GLY A 78 1.92 -2.82 -12.49
CA GLY A 78 2.98 -2.11 -11.78
C GLY A 78 3.21 -0.72 -12.35
N SER A 79 3.69 0.22 -11.53
CA SER A 79 3.96 1.60 -11.94
C SER A 79 4.94 1.72 -13.12
N GLY A 80 5.89 0.79 -13.25
CA GLY A 80 6.85 0.77 -14.36
C GLY A 80 6.33 0.21 -15.70
N SER A 81 5.03 -0.09 -15.80
CA SER A 81 4.46 -0.66 -17.04
C SER A 81 4.21 0.36 -18.15
N TYR A 82 4.48 1.64 -17.91
CA TYR A 82 4.09 2.74 -18.80
C TYR A 82 5.28 3.47 -19.45
N VAL A 83 6.50 2.99 -19.24
CA VAL A 83 7.75 3.59 -19.79
C VAL A 83 7.66 3.85 -21.30
N ASP A 84 7.18 2.85 -22.06
CA ASP A 84 7.08 2.93 -23.51
C ASP A 84 5.63 3.13 -24.00
N ALA A 85 4.73 3.53 -23.11
CA ALA A 85 3.33 3.71 -23.47
C ALA A 85 3.13 4.97 -24.34
N GLY A 86 2.34 4.84 -25.39
CA GLY A 86 1.97 5.97 -26.25
C GLY A 86 1.11 7.01 -25.51
N LYS A 87 1.15 8.25 -25.98
CA LYS A 87 0.36 9.35 -25.42
C LYS A 87 -1.13 9.03 -25.42
N SER A 88 -1.77 9.17 -24.25
CA SER A 88 -3.22 8.95 -24.07
C SER A 88 -3.73 7.58 -24.54
N ASN A 89 -2.89 6.55 -24.39
CA ASN A 89 -3.22 5.17 -24.80
C ASN A 89 -4.30 4.53 -23.92
N PHE A 90 -4.52 5.06 -22.71
CA PHE A 90 -5.55 4.64 -21.78
C PHE A 90 -6.53 5.78 -21.51
N ASP A 91 -7.80 5.45 -21.32
CA ASP A 91 -8.77 6.44 -20.89
C ASP A 91 -8.50 6.89 -19.45
N CYS A 92 -8.21 5.94 -18.54
CA CYS A 92 -7.92 6.27 -17.16
C CYS A 92 -6.83 5.36 -16.55
N LEU A 93 -5.85 5.94 -15.86
CA LEU A 93 -4.94 5.24 -14.98
C LEU A 93 -5.17 5.67 -13.54
N ILE A 94 -5.46 4.69 -12.67
CA ILE A 94 -5.80 4.89 -11.27
C ILE A 94 -4.61 4.42 -10.45
N VAL A 95 -3.86 5.35 -9.87
CA VAL A 95 -2.63 5.08 -9.12
C VAL A 95 -2.95 5.05 -7.64
N ASP A 96 -2.79 3.89 -7.04
CA ASP A 96 -2.88 3.73 -5.59
C ASP A 96 -1.49 3.69 -4.96
N GLU A 97 -1.36 4.19 -3.73
CA GLU A 97 -0.10 4.37 -3.03
C GLU A 97 0.91 5.20 -3.87
N ALA A 98 0.44 6.35 -4.38
CA ALA A 98 1.23 7.16 -5.32
C ALA A 98 2.55 7.70 -4.72
N HIS A 99 2.64 7.84 -3.38
CA HIS A 99 3.88 8.17 -2.67
C HIS A 99 5.01 7.15 -2.90
N ARG A 100 4.66 5.90 -3.31
CA ARG A 100 5.62 4.85 -3.62
C ARG A 100 6.21 4.91 -5.03
N LEU A 101 5.76 5.82 -5.89
CA LEU A 101 6.31 5.98 -7.23
C LEU A 101 7.79 6.36 -7.20
N GLN A 102 8.52 5.95 -8.22
CA GLN A 102 9.97 6.17 -8.36
C GLN A 102 10.27 7.05 -9.57
N MET A 103 11.48 7.62 -9.58
CA MET A 103 11.94 8.33 -10.79
C MET A 103 12.01 7.35 -11.95
N LYS A 104 12.77 6.28 -11.84
CA LYS A 104 12.97 5.34 -12.93
C LYS A 104 12.42 3.96 -12.61
N SER A 105 12.09 3.25 -13.66
CA SER A 105 11.60 1.87 -13.63
C SER A 105 12.72 0.86 -13.84
N GLY A 106 12.39 -0.44 -13.72
CA GLY A 106 13.33 -1.53 -13.87
C GLY A 106 14.10 -1.88 -12.59
N MET A 107 14.66 -3.09 -12.57
CA MET A 107 15.37 -3.62 -11.39
C MET A 107 16.57 -2.74 -10.99
N PHE A 108 17.22 -2.11 -11.96
CA PHE A 108 18.38 -1.24 -11.76
C PHE A 108 18.03 0.25 -11.86
N GLN A 109 16.74 0.60 -11.84
CA GLN A 109 16.27 1.99 -12.02
C GLN A 109 16.88 2.67 -13.26
N ASN A 110 16.92 1.96 -14.36
CA ASN A 110 17.57 2.38 -15.62
C ASN A 110 16.57 2.53 -16.78
N LEU A 111 15.28 2.32 -16.54
CA LEU A 111 14.24 2.42 -17.58
C LEU A 111 13.36 3.64 -17.32
N GLY A 112 13.02 4.35 -18.39
CA GLY A 112 12.18 5.53 -18.33
C GLY A 112 12.85 6.75 -17.72
N ASP A 113 12.04 7.74 -17.38
CA ASP A 113 12.47 9.04 -16.87
C ASP A 113 11.83 9.38 -15.52
N CYS A 114 10.49 9.32 -15.45
CA CYS A 114 9.73 9.58 -14.23
C CYS A 114 8.39 8.82 -14.30
N GLN A 115 8.19 7.86 -13.38
CA GLN A 115 6.97 7.03 -13.38
C GLN A 115 5.68 7.87 -13.31
N THR A 116 5.68 8.95 -12.52
CA THR A 116 4.54 9.88 -12.44
C THR A 116 4.24 10.50 -13.80
N ARG A 117 5.26 10.99 -14.49
CA ARG A 117 5.11 11.61 -15.81
C ARG A 117 4.67 10.60 -16.87
N GLU A 118 5.27 9.41 -16.87
CA GLU A 118 4.96 8.32 -17.80
C GLU A 118 3.48 7.90 -17.68
N ILE A 119 2.94 7.82 -16.46
CA ILE A 119 1.53 7.51 -16.19
C ILE A 119 0.63 8.63 -16.72
N ILE A 120 0.95 9.90 -16.44
CA ILE A 120 0.19 11.05 -16.96
C ILE A 120 0.24 11.08 -18.49
N HIS A 121 1.43 10.82 -19.08
CA HIS A 121 1.59 10.75 -20.53
C HIS A 121 0.70 9.69 -21.16
N ALA A 122 0.67 8.50 -20.58
CA ALA A 122 -0.03 7.33 -21.09
C ALA A 122 -1.57 7.41 -20.98
N SER A 123 -2.12 8.31 -20.18
CA SER A 123 -3.56 8.38 -19.93
C SER A 123 -4.21 9.70 -20.36
N ARG A 124 -5.52 9.66 -20.62
CA ARG A 124 -6.36 10.86 -20.76
C ARG A 124 -6.68 11.43 -19.37
N VAL A 125 -7.03 10.57 -18.43
CA VAL A 125 -7.27 10.92 -17.03
C VAL A 125 -6.35 10.10 -16.16
N SER A 126 -5.54 10.73 -15.30
CA SER A 126 -4.76 10.09 -14.26
C SER A 126 -5.31 10.47 -12.88
N VAL A 127 -5.55 9.47 -12.04
CA VAL A 127 -6.02 9.68 -10.66
C VAL A 127 -4.96 9.14 -9.71
N PHE A 128 -4.43 9.99 -8.85
CA PHE A 128 -3.40 9.63 -7.88
C PHE A 128 -3.98 9.66 -6.47
N PHE A 129 -4.05 8.49 -5.84
CA PHE A 129 -4.33 8.37 -4.40
C PHE A 129 -3.00 8.39 -3.65
N ILE A 130 -2.83 9.37 -2.77
CA ILE A 130 -1.54 9.64 -2.13
C ILE A 130 -1.69 9.88 -0.62
N ASP A 131 -0.63 9.52 0.11
CA ASP A 131 -0.42 9.79 1.52
C ASP A 131 1.08 9.98 1.75
N GLU A 132 1.53 11.23 1.79
CA GLU A 132 2.97 11.53 1.88
C GLU A 132 3.59 11.10 3.21
N ASP A 133 2.80 10.91 4.27
CA ASP A 133 3.27 10.41 5.56
C ASP A 133 3.63 8.90 5.53
N GLN A 134 3.30 8.18 4.45
CA GLN A 134 3.56 6.75 4.28
C GLN A 134 4.75 6.41 3.37
N ILE A 135 5.70 7.29 3.20
CA ILE A 135 6.94 7.01 2.46
C ILE A 135 7.75 5.95 3.21
N VAL A 136 8.18 4.88 2.51
CA VAL A 136 8.88 3.73 3.12
C VAL A 136 10.38 3.74 2.81
N THR A 137 10.77 4.16 1.60
CA THR A 137 12.17 4.11 1.17
C THR A 137 12.61 5.43 0.56
N THR A 138 13.90 5.71 0.60
CA THR A 138 14.50 6.91 -0.02
C THR A 138 14.36 6.96 -1.53
N SER A 139 14.03 5.85 -2.17
CA SER A 139 13.77 5.79 -3.62
C SER A 139 12.33 6.13 -3.99
N ASP A 140 11.43 6.23 -3.01
CA ASP A 140 10.04 6.62 -3.20
C ASP A 140 10.00 8.15 -3.29
N VAL A 141 9.65 8.66 -4.46
CA VAL A 141 9.69 10.11 -4.76
C VAL A 141 8.31 10.69 -5.05
N GLY A 142 7.28 9.85 -5.02
CA GLY A 142 5.90 10.30 -5.26
C GLY A 142 5.48 11.36 -4.25
N SER A 143 5.14 12.53 -4.74
CA SER A 143 4.66 13.65 -3.93
C SER A 143 3.61 14.45 -4.68
N VAL A 144 2.80 15.18 -3.95
CA VAL A 144 1.79 16.10 -4.52
C VAL A 144 2.47 17.10 -5.46
N ASP A 145 3.60 17.64 -5.05
CA ASP A 145 4.32 18.64 -5.86
C ASP A 145 4.91 18.03 -7.13
N LEU A 146 5.50 16.82 -7.07
CA LEU A 146 5.99 16.12 -8.26
C LEU A 146 4.84 15.82 -9.24
N ILE A 147 3.66 15.41 -8.74
CA ILE A 147 2.49 15.16 -9.60
C ILE A 147 2.05 16.46 -10.28
N LYS A 148 2.01 17.59 -9.57
CA LYS A 148 1.67 18.92 -10.13
C LYS A 148 2.65 19.32 -11.24
N GLU A 149 3.95 19.19 -10.99
CA GLU A 149 4.98 19.50 -11.98
C GLU A 149 4.85 18.62 -13.24
N CYS A 150 4.64 17.32 -13.06
CA CYS A 150 4.46 16.39 -14.18
C CYS A 150 3.18 16.70 -14.96
N ALA A 151 2.08 17.03 -14.28
CA ALA A 151 0.83 17.45 -14.90
C ALA A 151 1.02 18.69 -15.77
N GLN A 152 1.73 19.69 -15.26
CA GLN A 152 2.06 20.90 -16.00
C GLN A 152 2.90 20.60 -17.24
N LYS A 153 3.96 19.77 -17.13
CA LYS A 153 4.82 19.37 -18.24
C LYS A 153 4.06 18.61 -19.36
N GLU A 154 3.04 17.85 -18.99
CA GLU A 154 2.20 17.10 -19.94
C GLU A 154 0.96 17.89 -20.44
N GLY A 155 0.81 19.15 -20.04
CA GLY A 155 -0.33 19.99 -20.40
C GLY A 155 -1.67 19.46 -19.86
N SER A 156 -1.64 18.83 -18.69
CA SER A 156 -2.79 18.23 -18.04
C SER A 156 -3.49 19.23 -17.12
N THR A 157 -4.81 19.33 -17.23
CA THR A 157 -5.63 20.11 -16.28
C THR A 157 -5.63 19.42 -14.92
N LEU A 158 -5.26 20.16 -13.88
CA LEU A 158 -5.13 19.64 -12.53
C LEU A 158 -6.40 19.86 -11.73
N TYR A 159 -6.91 18.78 -11.09
CA TYR A 159 -7.90 18.82 -10.02
C TYR A 159 -7.26 18.40 -8.72
N TYR A 160 -7.26 19.31 -7.76
CA TYR A 160 -6.66 19.14 -6.44
C TYR A 160 -7.33 20.08 -5.45
N GLY A 161 -7.66 19.61 -4.27
CA GLY A 161 -8.27 20.43 -3.22
C GLY A 161 -9.00 19.61 -2.17
N SER A 162 -9.34 20.25 -1.06
CA SER A 162 -9.98 19.63 0.11
C SER A 162 -11.34 18.99 -0.18
N ASP A 163 -12.02 19.42 -1.23
CA ASP A 163 -13.33 18.92 -1.65
C ASP A 163 -13.31 17.51 -2.26
N ILE A 164 -12.13 17.04 -2.67
CA ILE A 164 -11.95 15.68 -3.21
C ILE A 164 -11.07 14.81 -2.29
N ASN A 165 -10.51 15.35 -1.21
CA ASN A 165 -9.68 14.59 -0.27
C ASN A 165 -10.52 13.65 0.60
N LEU A 166 -9.94 12.52 0.99
CA LEU A 166 -10.57 11.53 1.84
C LEU A 166 -10.17 11.77 3.30
N VAL A 167 -11.09 12.26 4.11
CA VAL A 167 -10.83 12.66 5.50
C VAL A 167 -11.40 11.68 6.53
N SER A 168 -12.42 10.88 6.16
CA SER A 168 -13.07 9.96 7.09
C SER A 168 -12.23 8.71 7.30
N GLN A 169 -11.94 8.38 8.57
CA GLN A 169 -11.21 7.17 8.94
C GLN A 169 -12.18 5.98 9.06
N PHE A 170 -11.93 4.90 8.33
CA PHE A 170 -12.74 3.67 8.34
C PHE A 170 -12.01 2.46 8.98
N ARG A 171 -10.68 2.52 9.13
CA ARG A 171 -9.91 1.53 9.87
C ARG A 171 -10.03 1.75 11.37
N CYS A 172 -9.66 0.75 12.15
CA CYS A 172 -9.63 0.85 13.60
C CYS A 172 -10.96 1.34 14.19
N ASN A 173 -12.10 0.85 13.65
CA ASN A 173 -13.45 1.29 14.03
C ASN A 173 -13.68 2.81 13.89
N GLY A 174 -12.97 3.48 12.96
CA GLY A 174 -13.06 4.92 12.78
C GLY A 174 -12.34 5.73 13.86
N SER A 175 -11.42 5.13 14.60
CA SER A 175 -10.73 5.79 15.71
C SER A 175 -9.58 6.67 15.21
N ASP A 176 -9.84 7.96 14.99
CA ASP A 176 -8.79 8.96 14.77
C ASP A 176 -7.84 9.04 15.97
N GLY A 177 -8.35 8.77 17.18
CA GLY A 177 -7.57 8.72 18.41
C GLY A 177 -6.46 7.66 18.40
N TYR A 178 -6.69 6.52 17.74
CA TYR A 178 -5.66 5.47 17.62
C TYR A 178 -4.46 5.94 16.79
N LEU A 179 -4.68 6.57 15.64
CA LEU A 179 -3.59 7.09 14.81
C LEU A 179 -2.84 8.22 15.53
N ALA A 180 -3.58 9.13 16.16
CA ALA A 180 -2.99 10.20 16.96
C ALA A 180 -2.15 9.66 18.14
N PHE A 181 -2.61 8.58 18.79
CA PHE A 181 -1.83 7.88 19.81
C PHE A 181 -0.56 7.24 19.23
N LEU A 182 -0.63 6.58 18.07
CA LEU A 182 0.56 6.02 17.42
C LEU A 182 1.55 7.11 17.00
N ASP A 183 1.08 8.23 16.46
CA ASP A 183 1.93 9.37 16.12
C ASP A 183 2.69 9.90 17.34
N PHE A 184 2.02 9.99 18.49
CA PHE A 184 2.65 10.37 19.76
C PHE A 184 3.62 9.32 20.25
N LEU A 185 3.21 8.04 20.30
CA LEU A 185 4.00 6.92 20.80
C LEU A 185 5.30 6.74 20.01
N LEU A 186 5.23 6.89 18.69
CA LEU A 186 6.36 6.72 17.78
C LEU A 186 7.18 8.03 17.60
N GLY A 187 6.79 9.12 18.26
CA GLY A 187 7.49 10.40 18.16
C GLY A 187 7.37 11.08 16.78
N ILE A 188 6.37 10.72 15.97
CA ILE A 188 6.14 11.28 14.64
C ILE A 188 5.66 12.74 14.78
N ARG A 189 4.68 12.96 15.66
CA ARG A 189 4.16 14.29 15.99
C ARG A 189 3.55 14.33 17.39
N ASN A 190 3.58 15.51 18.02
CA ASN A 190 2.90 15.70 19.30
C ASN A 190 1.38 15.76 19.09
N THR A 191 0.65 14.91 19.81
CA THR A 191 -0.81 14.85 19.78
C THR A 191 -1.38 14.95 21.20
N ALA A 192 -2.67 15.25 21.31
CA ALA A 192 -3.37 15.23 22.61
C ALA A 192 -3.64 13.83 23.15
N ASN A 193 -3.49 12.79 22.31
CA ASN A 193 -3.78 11.40 22.65
C ASN A 193 -2.50 10.73 23.19
N THR A 194 -2.19 10.99 24.45
CA THR A 194 -0.99 10.48 25.13
C THR A 194 -1.21 9.17 25.89
N GLU A 195 -2.45 8.74 26.02
CA GLU A 195 -2.84 7.53 26.76
C GLU A 195 -3.68 6.59 25.89
N ILE A 196 -3.57 5.28 26.17
CA ILE A 196 -4.41 4.25 25.55
C ILE A 196 -5.79 4.30 26.21
N ASN A 197 -6.66 5.19 25.78
CA ASN A 197 -8.07 5.19 26.17
C ASN A 197 -8.91 4.99 24.91
N LEU A 198 -8.72 3.83 24.28
CA LEU A 198 -9.30 3.51 22.98
C LEU A 198 -10.14 2.25 23.12
N ASP A 199 -11.28 2.22 22.45
CA ASP A 199 -12.05 1.00 22.20
C ASP A 199 -11.32 0.11 21.16
N TYR A 200 -10.05 -0.23 21.50
CA TYR A 200 -9.11 -0.95 20.62
C TYR A 200 -8.29 -1.94 21.46
N ASP A 201 -8.21 -3.20 21.02
CA ASP A 201 -7.48 -4.27 21.73
C ASP A 201 -5.97 -4.13 21.49
N ILE A 202 -5.28 -3.36 22.32
CA ILE A 202 -3.82 -3.22 22.29
C ILE A 202 -3.22 -4.05 23.43
N ARG A 203 -2.29 -4.94 23.09
CA ARG A 203 -1.60 -5.82 24.05
C ARG A 203 -0.09 -5.75 23.85
N ILE A 204 0.62 -5.78 24.95
CA ILE A 204 2.09 -5.84 24.97
C ILE A 204 2.49 -7.22 25.49
N PHE A 205 3.42 -7.86 24.83
CA PHE A 205 3.92 -9.18 25.18
C PHE A 205 5.45 -9.12 25.36
N ASP A 206 5.96 -9.70 26.44
CA ASP A 206 7.40 -9.86 26.65
C ASP A 206 7.97 -11.05 25.86
N SER A 207 7.10 -11.88 25.29
CA SER A 207 7.49 -13.09 24.56
C SER A 207 6.74 -13.19 23.24
N PRO A 208 7.44 -13.16 22.10
CA PRO A 208 6.86 -13.43 20.78
C PRO A 208 6.20 -14.81 20.65
N VAL A 209 6.63 -15.80 21.45
CA VAL A 209 5.96 -17.11 21.49
C VAL A 209 4.53 -16.96 22.00
N LYS A 210 4.34 -16.29 23.15
CA LYS A 210 3.01 -16.04 23.73
C LYS A 210 2.15 -15.14 22.83
N MET A 211 2.77 -14.16 22.20
CA MET A 211 2.13 -13.28 21.23
C MET A 211 1.59 -14.09 20.04
N ARG A 212 2.40 -14.98 19.45
CA ARG A 212 1.96 -15.87 18.35
C ARG A 212 0.84 -16.82 18.77
N GLU A 213 0.87 -17.33 20.00
CA GLU A 213 -0.20 -18.18 20.53
C GLU A 213 -1.53 -17.42 20.63
N ALA A 214 -1.51 -16.21 21.16
CA ALA A 214 -2.68 -15.35 21.23
C ALA A 214 -3.24 -15.00 19.84
N LEU A 215 -2.34 -14.67 18.89
CA LEU A 215 -2.69 -14.37 17.51
C LEU A 215 -3.30 -15.60 16.81
N ARG A 216 -2.81 -16.81 17.09
CA ARG A 216 -3.31 -18.06 16.51
C ARG A 216 -4.78 -18.29 16.84
N GLU A 217 -5.19 -18.00 18.08
CA GLU A 217 -6.59 -18.09 18.46
C GLU A 217 -7.48 -17.12 17.67
N LYS A 218 -6.99 -15.91 17.42
CA LYS A 218 -7.69 -14.92 16.59
C LYS A 218 -7.76 -15.35 15.12
N ASN A 219 -6.67 -15.92 14.61
CA ASN A 219 -6.59 -16.35 13.20
C ASN A 219 -7.53 -17.51 12.85
N LYS A 220 -7.93 -18.35 13.81
CA LYS A 220 -8.92 -19.42 13.62
C LYS A 220 -10.28 -18.89 13.13
N ILE A 221 -10.60 -17.64 13.40
CA ILE A 221 -11.89 -17.04 13.05
C ILE A 221 -11.97 -16.73 11.56
N ALA A 222 -10.95 -16.13 10.97
CA ALA A 222 -11.04 -15.57 9.62
C ALA A 222 -9.74 -15.58 8.80
N ASN A 223 -8.67 -16.26 9.20
CA ASN A 223 -7.35 -16.21 8.54
C ASN A 223 -6.88 -14.78 8.15
N LYS A 224 -7.16 -13.81 8.99
CA LYS A 224 -6.83 -12.38 8.80
C LYS A 224 -5.93 -11.82 9.88
N SER A 225 -5.06 -12.66 10.42
CA SER A 225 -4.13 -12.27 11.47
C SER A 225 -2.72 -12.62 11.05
N ARG A 226 -1.79 -11.67 11.15
CA ARG A 226 -0.39 -11.88 10.74
C ARG A 226 0.57 -11.20 11.70
N MET A 227 1.76 -11.78 11.79
CA MET A 227 2.89 -11.23 12.52
C MET A 227 3.83 -10.53 11.54
N ILE A 228 4.31 -9.34 11.90
CA ILE A 228 5.23 -8.53 11.09
C ILE A 228 6.45 -8.09 11.90
N ALA A 229 7.55 -7.81 11.22
CA ALA A 229 8.76 -7.22 11.80
C ALA A 229 9.44 -6.27 10.81
N GLY A 230 10.21 -5.32 11.37
CA GLY A 230 11.08 -4.42 10.61
C GLY A 230 12.31 -5.13 10.04
N TYR A 231 13.20 -4.34 9.42
CA TYR A 231 14.44 -4.82 8.78
C TYR A 231 15.63 -4.96 9.77
N CYS A 232 15.37 -5.42 10.98
CA CYS A 232 16.40 -5.60 12.02
C CYS A 232 16.99 -7.02 12.09
N TYR A 233 16.61 -7.87 11.15
CA TYR A 233 17.07 -9.27 11.08
C TYR A 233 17.77 -9.55 9.75
N ASP A 234 18.80 -10.40 9.79
CA ASP A 234 19.48 -10.89 8.59
C ASP A 234 18.54 -11.83 7.81
N TRP A 235 18.32 -11.54 6.53
CA TRP A 235 17.44 -12.36 5.70
C TRP A 235 18.15 -13.60 5.15
N ILE A 236 18.39 -14.58 6.01
CA ILE A 236 19.12 -15.82 5.71
C ILE A 236 18.25 -16.76 4.87
N SER A 237 16.96 -16.86 5.18
CA SER A 237 16.01 -17.73 4.49
C SER A 237 15.86 -17.41 3.02
N LYS A 238 16.22 -16.20 2.58
CA LYS A 238 16.26 -15.82 1.16
C LYS A 238 17.11 -16.79 0.32
N ASN A 239 18.24 -17.23 0.86
CA ASN A 239 19.20 -18.10 0.18
C ASN A 239 19.14 -19.54 0.68
N ASN A 240 18.64 -19.76 1.89
CA ASN A 240 18.50 -21.09 2.49
C ASN A 240 17.14 -21.23 3.20
N LYS A 241 16.17 -21.73 2.45
CA LYS A 241 14.77 -21.84 2.86
C LYS A 241 14.50 -22.71 4.09
N THR A 242 15.48 -23.44 4.58
CA THR A 242 15.36 -24.29 5.78
C THR A 242 15.79 -23.58 7.05
N GLN A 243 16.38 -22.39 6.94
CA GLN A 243 16.86 -21.62 8.09
C GLN A 243 15.84 -20.57 8.54
N TYR A 244 15.97 -20.18 9.80
CA TYR A 244 15.19 -19.11 10.39
C TYR A 244 15.98 -17.81 10.40
N ASP A 245 15.28 -16.69 10.17
CA ASP A 245 15.83 -15.32 10.18
C ASP A 245 15.72 -14.70 11.57
N ILE A 246 14.64 -15.01 12.28
CA ILE A 246 14.38 -14.53 13.63
C ILE A 246 14.54 -15.70 14.58
N ILE A 247 15.51 -15.60 15.48
CA ILE A 247 15.75 -16.56 16.57
C ILE A 247 15.92 -15.76 17.85
N LEU A 248 15.02 -15.95 18.81
CA LEU A 248 15.00 -15.21 20.06
C LEU A 248 15.21 -16.11 21.27
N PRO A 249 15.69 -15.56 22.41
CA PRO A 249 16.07 -16.36 23.59
C PRO A 249 14.94 -17.18 24.23
N ASP A 250 13.69 -16.76 24.02
CA ASP A 250 12.48 -17.45 24.54
C ASP A 250 12.08 -18.67 23.69
N GLY A 251 12.89 -19.04 22.70
CA GLY A 251 12.65 -20.16 21.79
C GLY A 251 11.81 -19.80 20.57
N PHE A 252 11.47 -18.52 20.38
CA PHE A 252 10.80 -18.08 19.17
C PHE A 252 11.71 -18.23 17.96
N MET A 253 11.21 -18.92 16.93
CA MET A 253 11.87 -19.04 15.64
C MET A 253 10.89 -18.76 14.52
N ALA A 254 11.31 -17.99 13.52
CA ALA A 254 10.49 -17.68 12.35
C ALA A 254 11.35 -17.35 11.12
N GLN A 255 10.81 -17.65 9.96
CA GLN A 255 11.29 -17.11 8.70
C GLN A 255 10.69 -15.72 8.53
N TRP A 256 11.53 -14.76 8.11
CA TRP A 256 11.13 -13.38 7.91
C TRP A 256 11.10 -13.05 6.42
N ASN A 257 10.04 -12.34 5.98
CA ASN A 257 9.86 -11.94 4.60
C ASN A 257 10.04 -13.10 3.59
N PHE A 258 9.57 -14.28 3.97
CA PHE A 258 9.71 -15.49 3.19
C PHE A 258 8.88 -15.40 1.91
N SER A 259 9.50 -15.59 0.77
CA SER A 259 8.97 -15.21 -0.54
C SER A 259 8.50 -16.36 -1.41
N ASP A 260 8.09 -17.48 -0.82
CA ASP A 260 7.59 -18.63 -1.61
C ASP A 260 6.22 -18.38 -2.26
N THR A 261 5.53 -17.34 -1.80
CA THR A 261 4.21 -16.98 -2.32
C THR A 261 4.09 -15.47 -2.52
N ASN A 262 3.34 -15.07 -3.53
CA ASN A 262 3.01 -13.67 -3.78
C ASN A 262 1.74 -13.23 -3.03
N THR A 263 1.12 -14.13 -2.26
CA THR A 263 -0.15 -13.96 -1.56
C THR A 263 -0.03 -14.22 -0.06
N TRP A 264 1.16 -14.02 0.51
CA TRP A 264 1.49 -14.26 1.91
C TRP A 264 0.39 -13.83 2.90
N ALA A 265 -0.24 -12.69 2.66
CA ALA A 265 -1.25 -12.14 3.56
C ALA A 265 -2.51 -13.01 3.70
N ILE A 266 -2.84 -13.82 2.69
CA ILE A 266 -4.06 -14.64 2.63
C ILE A 266 -3.79 -16.14 2.61
N ASP A 267 -2.54 -16.57 2.46
CA ASP A 267 -2.19 -17.99 2.43
C ASP A 267 -2.27 -18.60 3.84
N GLU A 268 -2.92 -19.72 3.97
CA GLU A 268 -3.10 -20.43 5.26
C GLU A 268 -1.76 -20.86 5.86
N ASP A 269 -0.84 -21.33 5.04
CA ASP A 269 0.48 -21.85 5.44
C ASP A 269 1.46 -20.73 5.84
N SER A 270 1.11 -19.46 5.60
CA SER A 270 1.99 -18.31 5.91
C SER A 270 1.88 -17.82 7.36
N PHE A 271 0.95 -18.35 8.15
CA PHE A 271 0.70 -17.85 9.52
C PHE A 271 1.94 -17.92 10.42
N ASP A 272 2.77 -18.96 10.30
CA ASP A 272 3.96 -19.14 11.14
C ASP A 272 5.18 -18.32 10.66
N GLN A 273 5.05 -17.66 9.52
CA GLN A 273 6.05 -16.74 8.98
C GLN A 273 5.84 -15.33 9.52
N VAL A 274 6.89 -14.53 9.52
CA VAL A 274 6.84 -13.12 9.88
C VAL A 274 6.98 -12.28 8.61
N GLY A 275 5.98 -11.44 8.34
CA GLY A 275 6.00 -10.54 7.18
C GLY A 275 6.82 -9.27 7.42
N CYS A 276 6.95 -8.49 6.39
CA CYS A 276 7.54 -7.15 6.44
C CYS A 276 6.60 -6.11 5.81
N ILE A 277 7.03 -4.86 5.83
CA ILE A 277 6.25 -3.76 5.23
C ILE A 277 5.87 -4.05 3.76
N HIS A 278 6.73 -4.68 2.97
CA HIS A 278 6.46 -4.95 1.56
C HIS A 278 5.42 -6.06 1.33
N THR A 279 5.24 -6.97 2.29
CA THR A 279 4.24 -8.05 2.21
C THR A 279 2.90 -7.67 2.84
N SER A 280 2.85 -6.59 3.62
CA SER A 280 1.67 -6.15 4.37
C SER A 280 1.09 -4.80 3.95
N GLN A 281 1.90 -3.88 3.45
CA GLN A 281 1.46 -2.52 3.09
C GLN A 281 0.37 -2.54 1.99
N GLY A 282 -0.69 -1.77 2.20
CA GLY A 282 -1.84 -1.71 1.31
C GLY A 282 -2.85 -2.85 1.53
N LEU A 283 -2.64 -3.69 2.55
CA LEU A 283 -3.55 -4.77 2.94
C LEU A 283 -4.18 -4.49 4.30
N GLU A 284 -5.24 -5.22 4.61
CA GLU A 284 -5.97 -5.12 5.88
C GLU A 284 -5.98 -6.47 6.60
N PHE A 285 -5.70 -6.41 7.89
CA PHE A 285 -5.75 -7.55 8.81
C PHE A 285 -6.68 -7.21 9.98
N ASP A 286 -7.37 -8.21 10.51
CA ASP A 286 -8.19 -8.04 11.70
C ASP A 286 -7.32 -7.93 12.96
N TYR A 287 -6.17 -8.63 12.98
CA TYR A 287 -5.18 -8.54 14.04
C TYR A 287 -3.76 -8.54 13.46
N VAL A 288 -2.92 -7.66 14.00
CA VAL A 288 -1.51 -7.56 13.61
C VAL A 288 -0.65 -7.57 14.87
N ASP A 289 0.29 -8.49 14.92
CA ASP A 289 1.34 -8.51 15.92
C ASP A 289 2.63 -7.95 15.33
N ALA A 290 3.19 -6.91 15.94
CA ALA A 290 4.44 -6.31 15.52
C ALA A 290 5.59 -6.69 16.45
N ILE A 291 6.63 -7.34 15.91
CA ILE A 291 7.88 -7.53 16.64
C ILE A 291 8.72 -6.26 16.48
N ILE A 292 8.89 -5.54 17.57
CA ILE A 292 9.77 -4.37 17.64
C ILE A 292 11.16 -4.87 18.06
N GLY A 293 12.11 -4.74 17.16
CA GLY A 293 13.49 -5.16 17.38
C GLY A 293 14.40 -3.99 17.77
N ARG A 294 15.68 -4.17 17.52
CA ARG A 294 16.71 -3.17 17.88
C ARG A 294 16.75 -1.96 16.95
N ASP A 295 15.99 -1.98 15.89
CA ASP A 295 15.80 -0.91 14.90
C ASP A 295 14.92 0.24 15.40
N LEU A 296 14.19 0.02 16.51
CA LEU A 296 13.41 1.05 17.17
C LEU A 296 13.68 0.97 18.68
N ILE A 297 14.25 2.00 19.25
CA ILE A 297 14.56 2.07 20.69
C ILE A 297 13.97 3.32 21.32
N PHE A 298 13.66 3.23 22.62
CA PHE A 298 13.28 4.39 23.42
C PHE A 298 14.46 4.75 24.32
N ARG A 299 15.02 5.95 24.14
CA ARG A 299 16.14 6.48 24.91
C ARG A 299 15.97 7.98 25.15
N ASP A 300 16.36 8.44 26.33
CA ASP A 300 16.34 9.88 26.72
C ASP A 300 14.97 10.55 26.51
N GLY A 301 13.88 9.80 26.73
CA GLY A 301 12.52 10.28 26.61
C GLY A 301 11.96 10.38 25.19
N ALA A 302 12.66 9.79 24.22
CA ALA A 302 12.25 9.80 22.82
C ALA A 302 12.48 8.45 22.13
N VAL A 303 11.71 8.21 21.08
CA VAL A 303 11.93 7.10 20.13
C VAL A 303 13.08 7.45 19.20
N GLN A 304 13.99 6.50 19.00
CA GLN A 304 15.19 6.64 18.17
C GLN A 304 15.38 5.43 17.26
#